data_f1544b96d1275d543ad399a1dde1e256
#
_entry.id   f1544b96d1275d543ad399a1dde1e256
#
_cell.length_a   1.000
_cell.length_b   1.000
_cell.length_c   1.000
_cell.angle_alpha   90.00
_cell.angle_beta   90.00
_cell.angle_gamma   90.00
#
_symmetry.space_group_name_H-M   'P 1'
#
loop_
_entity.id
_entity.type
_entity.pdbx_description
1 polymer ?
#
loop_
_entity_poly.entity_id
_entity_poly.type
_entity_poly.pdbx_seq_one_letter_code
_entity_poly.pdbx_strand_id
1 'polypeptide(L)'
;MFNFKRDKVQAYERTQAAINQGLVMFPKSLNVRNEMEIEETQEDGTITLRYEKVSFDEMNSLIQLDLLKEEAVAMQKYKKPNGTIQFDLSPDARQKNFHDDRIDTLAMMCNHLMELRAQEVLTLEEKPKTEFKEMFAKQKNANKSNSSNPFNGLGQVNPLSTKYRRGGRFG
;
A
#
# COMPACT_ATOMS: atom_id res chain seq x y z
N MET A 1 8.19 9.71 21.22
CA MET A 1 9.42 9.01 20.83
C MET A 1 9.17 7.52 20.80
N PHE A 2 9.38 6.87 19.65
CA PHE A 2 9.21 5.43 19.46
C PHE A 2 10.26 4.66 20.27
N ASN A 3 9.84 3.64 21.02
CA ASN A 3 10.72 2.75 21.74
C ASN A 3 10.43 1.30 21.34
N PHE A 4 11.28 0.69 20.54
CA PHE A 4 11.02 -0.61 19.94
C PHE A 4 10.72 -1.71 20.97
N LYS A 5 11.41 -1.72 22.12
CA LYS A 5 11.16 -2.72 23.18
C LYS A 5 9.74 -2.64 23.73
N ARG A 6 9.18 -1.43 23.87
CA ARG A 6 7.82 -1.19 24.35
C ARG A 6 6.80 -1.37 23.23
N ASP A 7 7.15 -0.89 22.04
CA ASP A 7 6.22 -0.72 20.92
C ASP A 7 6.37 -1.87 19.88
N LYS A 8 7.16 -2.92 20.20
CA LYS A 8 7.46 -4.07 19.33
C LYS A 8 6.19 -4.73 18.76
N VAL A 9 5.19 -4.95 19.58
CA VAL A 9 3.92 -5.57 19.16
C VAL A 9 3.24 -4.74 18.06
N GLN A 10 3.13 -3.44 18.28
CA GLN A 10 2.52 -2.54 17.29
C GLN A 10 3.33 -2.49 15.99
N ALA A 11 4.66 -2.49 16.07
CA ALA A 11 5.53 -2.51 14.90
C ALA A 11 5.31 -3.78 14.06
N TYR A 12 5.22 -4.94 14.70
CA TYR A 12 4.96 -6.20 14.00
C TYR A 12 3.55 -6.28 13.41
N GLU A 13 2.54 -5.81 14.10
CA GLU A 13 1.15 -5.75 13.57
C GLU A 13 1.06 -4.82 12.35
N ARG A 14 1.75 -3.68 12.38
CA ARG A 14 1.85 -2.77 11.23
C ARG A 14 2.60 -3.41 10.06
N THR A 15 3.69 -4.13 10.34
CA THR A 15 4.44 -4.86 9.31
C THR A 15 3.60 -5.94 8.65
N GLN A 16 2.88 -6.73 9.43
CA GLN A 16 1.95 -7.72 8.91
C GLN A 16 0.86 -7.08 8.05
N ALA A 17 0.31 -5.96 8.49
CA ALA A 17 -0.67 -5.21 7.72
C ALA A 17 -0.07 -4.66 6.41
N ALA A 18 1.16 -4.13 6.43
CA ALA A 18 1.85 -3.62 5.25
C ALA A 18 2.13 -4.72 4.22
N ILE A 19 2.57 -5.89 4.67
CA ILE A 19 2.79 -7.06 3.78
C ILE A 19 1.45 -7.51 3.18
N ASN A 20 0.41 -7.68 3.98
CA ASN A 20 -0.91 -8.13 3.53
C ASN A 20 -1.57 -7.14 2.55
N GLN A 21 -1.27 -5.87 2.66
CA GLN A 21 -1.75 -4.81 1.75
C GLN A 21 -0.88 -4.65 0.49
N GLY A 22 0.18 -5.44 0.33
CA GLY A 22 1.10 -5.33 -0.79
C GLY A 22 1.96 -4.05 -0.79
N LEU A 23 2.08 -3.37 0.37
CA LEU A 23 2.93 -2.18 0.52
C LEU A 23 4.41 -2.55 0.67
N VAL A 24 4.70 -3.78 1.05
CA VAL A 24 6.04 -4.35 1.10
C VAL A 24 6.09 -5.49 0.09
N MET A 25 6.98 -5.36 -0.89
CA MET A 25 7.23 -6.37 -1.90
C MET A 25 8.67 -6.87 -1.78
N PHE A 26 8.83 -8.17 -1.87
CA PHE A 26 10.14 -8.80 -1.88
C PHE A 26 10.49 -9.25 -3.29
N PRO A 27 11.74 -9.09 -3.72
CA PRO A 27 12.17 -9.65 -5.00
C PRO A 27 12.06 -11.18 -4.98
N LYS A 28 11.95 -11.79 -6.15
CA LYS A 28 12.04 -13.23 -6.29
C LYS A 28 13.43 -13.69 -5.83
N SER A 29 13.50 -14.87 -5.23
CA SER A 29 14.78 -15.50 -4.88
C SER A 29 15.54 -15.89 -6.14
N LEU A 30 16.87 -15.95 -6.04
CA LEU A 30 17.72 -16.39 -7.15
C LEU A 30 17.40 -17.84 -7.55
N ASN A 31 17.53 -18.15 -8.84
CA ASN A 31 17.46 -19.51 -9.31
C ASN A 31 18.77 -20.28 -8.96
N VAL A 32 18.76 -21.58 -9.26
CA VAL A 32 19.92 -22.48 -9.01
C VAL A 32 21.22 -22.01 -9.71
N ARG A 33 21.11 -21.15 -10.74
CA ARG A 33 22.24 -20.61 -11.50
C ARG A 33 22.71 -19.25 -11.00
N ASN A 34 22.14 -18.76 -9.90
CA ASN A 34 22.35 -17.39 -9.36
C ASN A 34 21.98 -16.30 -10.38
N GLU A 35 20.91 -16.54 -11.13
CA GLU A 35 20.34 -15.59 -12.08
C GLU A 35 19.01 -15.04 -11.53
N MET A 36 18.77 -13.77 -11.73
CA MET A 36 17.51 -13.12 -11.41
C MET A 36 16.56 -13.21 -12.61
N GLU A 37 15.34 -13.64 -12.35
CA GLU A 37 14.27 -13.68 -13.33
C GLU A 37 13.59 -12.31 -13.40
N ILE A 38 13.63 -11.69 -14.58
CA ILE A 38 13.03 -10.39 -14.85
C ILE A 38 11.87 -10.59 -15.82
N GLU A 39 10.68 -10.13 -15.41
CA GLU A 39 9.50 -10.11 -16.26
C GLU A 39 9.49 -8.80 -17.07
N GLU A 40 9.58 -8.88 -18.39
CA GLU A 40 9.45 -7.74 -19.28
C GLU A 40 8.11 -7.81 -20.01
N THR A 41 7.30 -6.77 -19.85
CA THR A 41 6.05 -6.64 -20.60
C THR A 41 6.35 -5.97 -21.93
N GLN A 42 6.11 -6.66 -23.04
CA GLN A 42 6.25 -6.14 -24.39
C GLN A 42 5.11 -5.16 -24.73
N GLU A 43 5.27 -4.37 -25.79
CA GLU A 43 4.26 -3.39 -26.23
C GLU A 43 2.92 -4.05 -26.61
N ASP A 44 2.94 -5.32 -27.01
CA ASP A 44 1.75 -6.13 -27.33
C ASP A 44 1.06 -6.74 -26.09
N GLY A 45 1.59 -6.48 -24.87
CA GLY A 45 1.10 -7.03 -23.61
C GLY A 45 1.61 -8.44 -23.29
N THR A 46 2.45 -9.03 -24.13
CA THR A 46 3.10 -10.33 -23.82
C THR A 46 4.15 -10.15 -22.74
N ILE A 47 4.20 -11.10 -21.79
CA ILE A 47 5.24 -11.13 -20.74
C ILE A 47 6.34 -12.08 -21.20
N THR A 48 7.55 -11.56 -21.31
CA THR A 48 8.75 -12.35 -21.59
C THR A 48 9.62 -12.44 -20.34
N LEU A 49 10.26 -13.60 -20.14
CA LEU A 49 11.17 -13.82 -19.03
C LEU A 49 12.61 -13.67 -19.52
N ARG A 50 13.35 -12.78 -18.89
CA ARG A 50 14.79 -12.60 -19.09
C ARG A 50 15.54 -13.03 -17.84
N TYR A 51 16.67 -13.69 -18.02
CA TYR A 51 17.54 -14.10 -16.93
C TYR A 51 18.82 -13.27 -16.95
N GLU A 52 19.11 -12.61 -15.85
CA GLU A 52 20.30 -11.80 -15.67
C GLU A 52 21.20 -12.38 -14.59
N LYS A 53 22.51 -12.47 -14.88
CA LYS A 53 23.49 -12.81 -13.85
C LYS A 53 23.65 -11.63 -12.91
N VAL A 54 23.54 -11.89 -11.62
CA VAL A 54 23.74 -10.88 -10.59
C VAL A 54 25.20 -10.78 -10.18
N SER A 55 25.63 -9.59 -9.80
CA SER A 55 26.95 -9.37 -9.22
C SER A 55 27.06 -10.04 -7.84
N PHE A 56 28.29 -10.19 -7.32
CA PHE A 56 28.52 -10.78 -6.01
C PHE A 56 27.83 -10.00 -4.87
N ASP A 57 27.84 -8.67 -4.95
CA ASP A 57 27.21 -7.81 -3.95
C ASP A 57 25.68 -7.90 -3.99
N GLU A 58 25.11 -7.95 -5.19
CA GLU A 58 23.65 -8.18 -5.38
C GLU A 58 23.25 -9.56 -4.87
N MET A 59 24.04 -10.58 -5.16
CA MET A 59 23.80 -11.95 -4.67
C MET A 59 23.78 -11.97 -3.14
N ASN A 60 24.76 -11.34 -2.48
CA ASN A 60 24.78 -11.24 -1.02
C ASN A 60 23.54 -10.52 -0.47
N SER A 61 23.11 -9.43 -1.12
CA SER A 61 21.92 -8.68 -0.74
C SER A 61 20.65 -9.53 -0.86
N LEU A 62 20.52 -10.32 -1.94
CA LEU A 62 19.37 -11.21 -2.14
C LEU A 62 19.36 -12.37 -1.14
N ILE A 63 20.53 -12.92 -0.78
CA ILE A 63 20.65 -13.91 0.30
C ILE A 63 20.15 -13.32 1.64
N GLN A 64 20.51 -12.07 1.96
CA GLN A 64 20.03 -11.43 3.19
C GLN A 64 18.51 -11.21 3.17
N LEU A 65 17.94 -10.92 2.01
CA LEU A 65 16.49 -10.81 1.83
C LEU A 65 15.77 -12.16 1.97
N ASP A 66 16.38 -13.25 1.47
CA ASP A 66 15.81 -14.58 1.64
C ASP A 66 15.85 -15.02 3.11
N LEU A 67 16.95 -14.74 3.81
CA LEU A 67 17.03 -14.96 5.27
C LEU A 67 15.98 -14.12 6.03
N LEU A 68 15.73 -12.87 5.61
CA LEU A 68 14.66 -12.05 6.18
C LEU A 68 13.28 -12.68 5.97
N LYS A 69 13.01 -13.23 4.78
CA LYS A 69 11.74 -13.94 4.48
C LYS A 69 11.57 -15.17 5.40
N GLU A 70 12.65 -15.93 5.60
CA GLU A 70 12.64 -17.09 6.50
C GLU A 70 12.39 -16.68 7.96
N GLU A 71 13.03 -15.61 8.45
CA GLU A 71 12.77 -15.04 9.76
C GLU A 71 11.32 -14.58 9.91
N ALA A 72 10.79 -13.90 8.89
CA ALA A 72 9.40 -13.42 8.89
C ALA A 72 8.38 -14.57 8.97
N VAL A 73 8.63 -15.68 8.28
CA VAL A 73 7.78 -16.89 8.33
C VAL A 73 7.92 -17.60 9.69
N ALA A 74 9.11 -17.56 10.28
CA ALA A 74 9.37 -18.21 11.58
C ALA A 74 8.81 -17.41 12.77
N MET A 75 8.45 -16.14 12.57
CA MET A 75 7.91 -15.27 13.61
C MET A 75 6.48 -15.69 13.99
N GLN A 76 6.23 -15.86 15.27
CA GLN A 76 4.94 -16.28 15.80
C GLN A 76 4.38 -15.25 16.79
N LYS A 77 3.05 -15.12 16.78
CA LYS A 77 2.30 -14.28 17.71
C LYS A 77 1.80 -15.14 18.87
N TYR A 78 2.25 -14.85 20.06
CA TYR A 78 1.86 -15.56 21.29
C TYR A 78 0.97 -14.66 22.15
N LYS A 79 0.01 -15.30 22.82
CA LYS A 79 -0.75 -14.66 23.90
C LYS A 79 -0.31 -15.28 25.23
N LYS A 80 0.29 -14.48 26.08
CA LYS A 80 0.68 -14.89 27.44
C LYS A 80 -0.54 -15.14 28.32
N PRO A 81 -0.40 -15.91 29.44
CA PRO A 81 -1.50 -16.13 30.39
C PRO A 81 -2.11 -14.85 30.97
N ASN A 82 -1.32 -13.78 31.09
CA ASN A 82 -1.77 -12.46 31.51
C ASN A 82 -2.49 -11.65 30.41
N GLY A 83 -2.76 -12.25 29.25
CA GLY A 83 -3.41 -11.61 28.12
C GLY A 83 -2.51 -10.76 27.22
N THR A 84 -1.24 -10.54 27.58
CA THR A 84 -0.30 -9.74 26.79
C THR A 84 0.08 -10.49 25.51
N ILE A 85 0.08 -9.77 24.39
CA ILE A 85 0.58 -10.28 23.10
C ILE A 85 2.09 -10.10 23.03
N GLN A 86 2.76 -11.07 22.46
CA GLN A 86 4.19 -11.04 22.18
C GLN A 86 4.46 -11.68 20.82
N PHE A 87 5.41 -11.10 20.08
CA PHE A 87 5.99 -11.72 18.89
C PHE A 87 7.37 -12.31 19.23
N ASP A 88 7.63 -13.50 18.75
CA ASP A 88 8.87 -14.22 19.00
C ASP A 88 9.10 -15.29 17.93
N LEU A 89 10.36 -15.72 17.75
CA LEU A 89 10.67 -16.83 16.87
C LEU A 89 10.09 -18.14 17.39
N SER A 90 9.66 -19.00 16.45
CA SER A 90 9.23 -20.35 16.80
C SER A 90 10.36 -21.13 17.50
N PRO A 91 10.06 -22.10 18.40
CA PRO A 91 11.07 -22.90 19.06
C PRO A 91 12.03 -23.60 18.08
N ASP A 92 11.48 -24.09 16.95
CA ASP A 92 12.27 -24.76 15.91
C ASP A 92 13.25 -23.82 15.22
N ALA A 93 12.85 -22.56 14.97
CA ALA A 93 13.71 -21.55 14.39
C ALA A 93 14.86 -21.18 15.35
N ARG A 94 14.57 -21.08 16.65
CA ARG A 94 15.60 -20.85 17.66
C ARG A 94 16.61 -21.99 17.75
N GLN A 95 16.18 -23.24 17.62
CA GLN A 95 17.07 -24.40 17.58
C GLN A 95 17.98 -24.38 16.35
N LYS A 96 17.53 -23.79 15.24
CA LYS A 96 18.31 -23.58 14.02
C LYS A 96 19.18 -22.32 14.05
N ASN A 97 19.32 -21.68 15.19
CA ASN A 97 20.07 -20.43 15.39
C ASN A 97 19.56 -19.27 14.51
N PHE A 98 18.28 -19.21 14.24
CA PHE A 98 17.68 -18.03 13.60
C PHE A 98 17.72 -16.86 14.59
N HIS A 99 17.96 -15.68 14.04
CA HIS A 99 17.91 -14.41 14.75
C HIS A 99 16.71 -13.60 14.28
N ASP A 100 16.22 -12.67 15.08
CA ASP A 100 15.10 -11.80 14.72
C ASP A 100 15.54 -10.38 14.31
N ASP A 101 16.84 -10.15 14.16
CA ASP A 101 17.40 -8.83 13.92
C ASP A 101 16.93 -8.21 12.60
N ARG A 102 16.83 -9.01 11.53
CA ARG A 102 16.38 -8.53 10.21
C ARG A 102 14.91 -8.19 10.20
N ILE A 103 14.10 -9.08 10.78
CA ILE A 103 12.65 -8.84 10.86
C ILE A 103 12.33 -7.72 11.85
N ASP A 104 13.09 -7.55 12.93
CA ASP A 104 12.99 -6.41 13.84
C ASP A 104 13.31 -5.10 13.10
N THR A 105 14.35 -5.09 12.27
CA THR A 105 14.69 -3.94 11.42
C THR A 105 13.57 -3.61 10.44
N LEU A 106 13.03 -4.60 9.75
CA LEU A 106 11.88 -4.41 8.86
C LEU A 106 10.67 -3.84 9.62
N ALA A 107 10.41 -4.36 10.82
CA ALA A 107 9.29 -3.89 11.65
C ALA A 107 9.46 -2.43 12.06
N MET A 108 10.67 -2.00 12.40
CA MET A 108 10.96 -0.58 12.67
C MET A 108 10.77 0.29 11.43
N MET A 109 11.23 -0.14 10.27
CA MET A 109 11.06 0.57 9.00
C MET A 109 9.59 0.71 8.63
N CYS A 110 8.82 -0.38 8.66
CA CYS A 110 7.39 -0.36 8.35
C CYS A 110 6.62 0.54 9.31
N ASN A 111 6.94 0.48 10.62
CA ASN A 111 6.32 1.36 11.60
C ASN A 111 6.58 2.84 11.28
N HIS A 112 7.82 3.20 10.96
CA HIS A 112 8.19 4.57 10.59
C HIS A 112 7.47 5.04 9.32
N LEU A 113 7.46 4.22 8.27
CA LEU A 113 6.78 4.54 7.01
C LEU A 113 5.26 4.72 7.19
N MET A 114 4.64 3.90 8.02
CA MET A 114 3.21 4.04 8.34
C MET A 114 2.92 5.32 9.13
N GLU A 115 3.83 5.74 10.02
CA GLU A 115 3.72 7.02 10.73
C GLU A 115 3.86 8.21 9.78
N LEU A 116 4.84 8.19 8.87
CA LEU A 116 4.99 9.24 7.85
C LEU A 116 3.75 9.34 6.97
N ARG A 117 3.23 8.21 6.50
CA ARG A 117 2.00 8.18 5.68
C ARG A 117 0.80 8.74 6.43
N ALA A 118 0.66 8.43 7.73
CA ALA A 118 -0.42 8.99 8.54
C ALA A 118 -0.28 10.52 8.69
N GLN A 119 0.93 11.04 8.82
CA GLN A 119 1.19 12.48 8.87
C GLN A 119 0.86 13.16 7.53
N GLU A 120 1.22 12.56 6.40
CA GLU A 120 0.88 13.08 5.07
C GLU A 120 -0.63 13.18 4.86
N VAL A 121 -1.38 12.15 5.27
CA VAL A 121 -2.85 12.17 5.18
C VAL A 121 -3.43 13.29 6.02
N LEU A 122 -2.97 13.49 7.25
CA LEU A 122 -3.41 14.58 8.12
C LEU A 122 -3.11 15.95 7.50
N THR A 123 -1.92 16.14 6.93
CA THR A 123 -1.55 17.41 6.27
C THR A 123 -2.37 17.67 5.00
N LEU A 124 -2.82 16.62 4.29
CA LEU A 124 -3.71 16.75 3.13
C LEU A 124 -5.14 17.10 3.56
N GLU A 125 -5.62 16.59 4.69
CA GLU A 125 -6.94 16.92 5.25
C GLU A 125 -6.99 18.34 5.87
N GLU A 126 -5.87 18.83 6.36
CA GLU A 126 -5.72 20.19 6.90
C GLU A 126 -5.55 21.27 5.82
N LYS A 127 -5.31 20.92 4.56
CA LYS A 127 -5.39 21.89 3.45
C LYS A 127 -6.82 22.44 3.40
N PRO A 128 -6.99 23.74 3.67
CA PRO A 128 -8.27 24.26 4.09
C PRO A 128 -9.29 24.12 2.96
N LYS A 129 -10.49 23.66 3.33
CA LYS A 129 -11.74 23.76 2.53
C LYS A 129 -12.01 25.19 2.03
N THR A 130 -11.24 26.18 2.47
CA THR A 130 -11.23 27.57 2.03
C THR A 130 -10.76 27.71 0.57
N GLU A 131 -9.70 27.03 0.13
CA GLU A 131 -9.24 27.15 -1.28
C GLU A 131 -10.28 26.61 -2.27
N PHE A 132 -10.93 25.51 -1.93
CA PHE A 132 -12.01 24.96 -2.75
C PHE A 132 -13.23 25.89 -2.78
N LYS A 133 -13.62 26.48 -1.61
CA LYS A 133 -14.69 27.47 -1.56
C LYS A 133 -14.37 28.75 -2.32
N GLU A 134 -13.13 29.21 -2.27
CA GLU A 134 -12.69 30.37 -3.02
C GLU A 134 -12.62 30.13 -4.52
N MET A 135 -12.17 28.94 -4.98
CA MET A 135 -12.23 28.57 -6.40
C MET A 135 -13.66 28.52 -6.92
N PHE A 136 -14.59 27.91 -6.18
CA PHE A 136 -16.01 27.90 -6.58
C PHE A 136 -16.66 29.29 -6.48
N ALA A 137 -16.26 30.13 -5.53
CA ALA A 137 -16.74 31.52 -5.46
C ALA A 137 -16.24 32.36 -6.63
N LYS A 138 -14.97 32.21 -7.04
CA LYS A 138 -14.40 32.85 -8.24
C LYS A 138 -15.08 32.37 -9.52
N GLN A 139 -15.40 31.09 -9.64
CA GLN A 139 -16.12 30.54 -10.80
C GLN A 139 -17.57 31.03 -10.89
N LYS A 140 -18.28 31.17 -9.77
CA LYS A 140 -19.61 31.75 -9.72
C LYS A 140 -19.63 33.25 -10.11
N ASN A 141 -18.61 33.98 -9.74
CA ASN A 141 -18.52 35.41 -10.09
C ASN A 141 -18.08 35.60 -11.53
N ALA A 142 -17.24 34.73 -12.11
CA ALA A 142 -16.89 34.75 -13.53
C ALA A 142 -18.11 34.44 -14.43
N ASN A 143 -18.99 33.53 -14.00
CA ASN A 143 -20.21 33.21 -14.73
C ASN A 143 -21.31 34.30 -14.61
N LYS A 144 -21.28 35.16 -13.60
CA LYS A 144 -22.19 36.31 -13.47
C LYS A 144 -21.79 37.49 -14.37
N SER A 145 -20.52 37.64 -14.67
CA SER A 145 -20.04 38.72 -15.58
C SER A 145 -20.26 38.40 -17.06
N ASN A 146 -20.53 37.15 -17.43
CA ASN A 146 -20.79 36.72 -18.80
C ASN A 146 -22.27 36.53 -19.14
N SER A 147 -23.22 36.99 -18.31
CA SER A 147 -24.66 36.87 -18.58
C SER A 147 -25.25 38.04 -19.38
N SER A 148 -24.46 38.69 -20.23
CA SER A 148 -24.98 39.49 -21.35
C SER A 148 -24.99 38.67 -22.63
N ASN A 149 -25.75 37.58 -22.63
CA ASN A 149 -25.99 36.79 -23.84
C ASN A 149 -27.15 37.37 -24.63
N PRO A 150 -26.95 37.82 -25.87
CA PRO A 150 -28.01 38.40 -26.71
C PRO A 150 -28.93 37.36 -27.36
N PHE A 151 -28.93 36.10 -26.89
CA PHE A 151 -29.79 35.02 -27.38
C PHE A 151 -30.88 34.60 -26.37
N ASN A 152 -31.70 35.56 -25.96
CA ASN A 152 -33.00 35.26 -25.34
C ASN A 152 -34.06 35.18 -26.43
N GLY A 153 -34.22 34.01 -27.01
CA GLY A 153 -35.32 33.80 -27.95
C GLY A 153 -35.17 32.60 -28.86
N LEU A 154 -35.15 31.38 -28.29
CA LEU A 154 -35.53 30.18 -29.04
C LEU A 154 -35.80 29.01 -28.05
N GLY A 155 -37.10 28.70 -27.91
CA GLY A 155 -37.58 27.33 -27.75
C GLY A 155 -37.34 26.64 -26.39
N GLN A 156 -38.36 26.69 -25.53
CA GLN A 156 -38.54 25.68 -24.47
C GLN A 156 -38.62 24.29 -25.10
N VAL A 157 -37.61 23.45 -24.88
CA VAL A 157 -37.70 22.01 -25.17
C VAL A 157 -38.07 21.29 -23.89
N ASN A 158 -39.26 20.72 -23.86
CA ASN A 158 -39.75 19.90 -22.73
C ASN A 158 -38.82 18.70 -22.49
N PRO A 159 -38.39 18.41 -21.24
CA PRO A 159 -37.69 17.19 -20.97
C PRO A 159 -38.64 15.98 -21.02
N LEU A 160 -38.34 15.05 -21.91
CA LEU A 160 -38.99 13.77 -22.04
C LEU A 160 -38.87 12.95 -20.74
N SER A 161 -40.03 12.69 -20.13
CA SER A 161 -40.17 11.80 -18.98
C SER A 161 -39.90 10.35 -19.42
N THR A 162 -38.74 9.80 -19.08
CA THR A 162 -38.48 8.36 -19.18
C THR A 162 -39.03 7.65 -17.95
N LYS A 163 -40.25 7.09 -18.09
CA LYS A 163 -40.82 6.11 -17.16
C LYS A 163 -40.01 4.80 -17.24
N TYR A 164 -39.22 4.50 -16.25
CA TYR A 164 -38.66 3.15 -16.07
C TYR A 164 -39.76 2.19 -15.59
N ARG A 165 -40.15 1.30 -16.49
CA ARG A 165 -41.08 0.21 -16.25
C ARG A 165 -40.35 -0.94 -15.54
N ARG A 166 -40.68 -1.15 -14.29
CA ARG A 166 -40.32 -2.38 -13.51
C ARG A 166 -41.19 -3.52 -14.03
N GLY A 167 -40.58 -4.60 -14.49
CA GLY A 167 -41.21 -5.89 -14.80
C GLY A 167 -40.06 -6.88 -14.97
N GLY A 168 -40.11 -7.97 -14.31
CA GLY A 168 -40.77 -9.18 -14.29
C GLY A 168 -40.08 -10.17 -13.38
N ARG A 169 -40.87 -10.77 -12.51
CA ARG A 169 -40.64 -12.02 -11.81
C ARG A 169 -40.51 -13.17 -12.81
N PHE A 170 -39.52 -14.04 -12.59
CA PHE A 170 -39.60 -15.41 -13.07
C PHE A 170 -39.40 -16.38 -11.88
N GLY A 171 -40.30 -17.35 -11.85
CA GLY A 171 -40.41 -18.44 -10.89
C GLY A 171 -39.35 -19.54 -11.11
#